data_18ba8b6cb039cec3f0304108213420f4
#
_entry.id   18ba8b6cb039cec3f0304108213420f4
#
_cell.length_a   1.000
_cell.length_b   1.000
_cell.length_c   1.000
_cell.angle_alpha   90.00
_cell.angle_beta   90.00
_cell.angle_gamma   90.00
#
_symmetry.space_group_name_H-M   'P 1'
#
loop_
_entity.id
_entity.type
_entity.pdbx_description
1 polymer ?
#
loop_
_entity_poly.entity_id
_entity_poly.type
_entity_poly.pdbx_seq_one_letter_code
_entity_poly.pdbx_strand_id
1 'polypeptide(L)' 'MIAPIYKVYRSRRFMFSAKRTEAGRYVLCMFLPHSGQWAPFIDEPEHQTLADANARLDELAKMNHWKRCDAMGIFWSL' A
#
# COMPACT_ATOMS: atom_id res chain seq x y z
N MET A 1 -21.37 -8.51 -3.89
CA MET A 1 -20.04 -8.67 -3.25
C MET A 1 -19.23 -7.42 -3.47
N ILE A 2 -18.65 -6.89 -2.42
CA ILE A 2 -17.84 -5.68 -2.49
C ILE A 2 -16.39 -6.09 -2.73
N ALA A 3 -15.77 -5.50 -3.74
CA ALA A 3 -14.37 -5.77 -4.00
C ALA A 3 -13.51 -5.25 -2.84
N PRO A 4 -12.41 -5.93 -2.49
CA PRO A 4 -11.53 -5.46 -1.45
C PRO A 4 -10.92 -4.11 -1.83
N ILE A 5 -10.83 -3.21 -0.85
CA ILE A 5 -10.30 -1.88 -1.06
C ILE A 5 -8.85 -1.85 -0.56
N TYR A 6 -7.95 -1.58 -1.48
CA TYR A 6 -6.55 -1.35 -1.15
C TYR A 6 -6.38 0.11 -0.80
N LYS A 7 -6.01 0.39 0.45
CA LYS A 7 -5.70 1.75 0.86
C LYS A 7 -4.39 2.17 0.25
N VAL A 8 -4.30 3.40 -0.18
CA VAL A 8 -3.08 3.95 -0.75
C VAL A 8 -2.77 5.26 -0.08
N TYR A 9 -1.52 5.40 0.33
CA TYR A 9 -1.02 6.62 0.94
C TYR A 9 0.08 7.21 0.09
N ARG A 10 0.31 8.48 0.26
CA ARG A 10 1.31 9.21 -0.52
C ARG A 10 2.14 10.11 0.38
N SER A 11 3.43 10.17 0.09
CA SER A 11 4.35 11.14 0.69
C SER A 11 5.31 11.59 -0.40
N ARG A 12 5.23 12.85 -0.79
CA ARG A 12 6.03 13.42 -1.87
C ARG A 12 5.80 12.65 -3.17
N ARG A 13 6.84 11.96 -3.68
CA ARG A 13 6.76 11.18 -4.92
C ARG A 13 6.48 9.70 -4.69
N PHE A 14 6.46 9.29 -3.43
CA PHE A 14 6.30 7.90 -3.08
C PHE A 14 4.84 7.60 -2.77
N MET A 15 4.41 6.41 -3.14
CA MET A 15 3.10 5.89 -2.77
C MET A 15 3.28 4.59 -2.01
N PHE A 16 2.34 4.30 -1.12
CA PHE A 16 2.43 3.14 -0.23
C PHE A 16 1.10 2.41 -0.24
N SER A 17 1.16 1.09 -0.41
CA SER A 17 -0.05 0.27 -0.43
C SER A 17 0.32 -1.18 -0.13
N ALA A 18 -0.67 -1.96 0.26
CA ALA A 18 -0.49 -3.40 0.36
C ALA A 18 -0.63 -4.03 -1.01
N LYS A 19 0.13 -5.09 -1.25
CA LYS A 19 0.04 -5.88 -2.48
C LYS A 19 -0.09 -7.35 -2.12
N ARG A 20 -0.84 -8.07 -2.92
CA ARG A 20 -1.03 -9.50 -2.72
C ARG A 20 0.15 -10.27 -3.31
N THR A 21 0.70 -11.21 -2.54
CA THR A 21 1.77 -12.08 -3.02
C THR A 21 1.20 -13.28 -3.76
N GLU A 22 2.07 -14.02 -4.42
CA GLU A 22 1.66 -15.27 -5.10
C GLU A 22 1.13 -16.30 -4.12
N ALA A 23 1.60 -16.26 -2.87
CA ALA A 23 1.13 -17.15 -1.83
C ALA A 23 -0.24 -16.74 -1.25
N GLY A 24 -0.83 -15.66 -1.74
CA GLY A 24 -2.12 -15.20 -1.25
C GLY A 24 -2.05 -14.41 0.04
N ARG A 25 -0.86 -13.95 0.41
CA ARG A 25 -0.67 -13.07 1.56
C ARG A 25 -0.51 -11.64 1.11
N TYR A 26 -0.37 -10.73 2.05
CA TYR A 26 -0.30 -9.31 1.74
C TYR A 26 0.95 -8.69 2.34
N VAL A 27 1.67 -7.92 1.55
CA VAL A 27 2.86 -7.20 1.99
C VAL A 27 2.69 -5.72 1.74
N LEU A 28 3.27 -4.91 2.62
CA LEU A 28 3.28 -3.47 2.41
C LEU A 28 4.38 -3.12 1.43
N CYS A 29 4.03 -2.30 0.44
CA CYS A 29 4.95 -1.95 -0.63
C CYS A 29 5.01 -0.44 -0.83
N MET A 30 6.14 0.00 -1.37
CA MET A 30 6.36 1.37 -1.77
C MET A 30 6.50 1.43 -3.29
N PHE A 31 5.83 2.38 -3.92
CA PHE A 31 5.98 2.61 -5.34
C PHE A 31 7.25 3.39 -5.59
N LEU A 32 8.08 2.88 -6.49
CA LEU A 32 9.35 3.51 -6.88
C LEU A 32 9.14 4.25 -8.19
N PRO A 33 9.10 5.59 -8.17
CA PRO A 33 8.79 6.35 -9.39
C PRO A 33 9.82 6.16 -10.50
N HIS A 34 11.06 5.87 -10.15
CA HIS A 34 12.13 5.69 -11.15
C HIS A 34 11.95 4.45 -12.01
N SER A 35 11.50 3.37 -11.40
CA SER A 35 11.34 2.10 -12.10
C SER A 35 9.88 1.80 -12.45
N GLY A 36 8.94 2.54 -11.87
CA GLY A 36 7.52 2.25 -12.04
C GLY A 36 7.08 0.97 -11.37
N GLN A 37 7.83 0.49 -10.40
CA GLN A 37 7.56 -0.78 -9.73
C GLN A 37 7.27 -0.57 -8.25
N TRP A 38 6.56 -1.55 -7.69
CA TRP A 38 6.27 -1.62 -6.26
C TRP A 38 7.31 -2.52 -5.60
N ALA A 39 7.93 -2.04 -4.52
CA ALA A 39 8.92 -2.80 -3.77
C ALA A 39 8.43 -3.02 -2.35
N PRO A 40 8.55 -4.26 -1.83
CA PRO A 40 8.12 -4.52 -0.46
C PRO A 40 9.01 -3.83 0.56
N PHE A 41 8.41 -3.47 1.70
CA PHE A 41 9.17 -2.96 2.84
C PHE A 41 10.00 -4.10 3.44
N ILE A 42 11.27 -3.83 3.71
CA ILE A 42 12.19 -4.86 4.20
C ILE A 42 11.82 -5.33 5.61
N ASP A 43 11.43 -4.40 6.46
CA ASP A 43 11.22 -4.70 7.88
C ASP A 43 9.78 -4.97 8.27
N GLU A 44 8.87 -5.06 7.30
CA GLU A 44 7.46 -5.31 7.58
C GLU A 44 7.10 -6.75 7.30
N PRO A 45 6.32 -7.39 8.20
CA PRO A 45 5.93 -8.78 7.99
C PRO A 45 4.84 -8.91 6.93
N GLU A 46 4.68 -10.13 6.42
CA GLU A 46 3.51 -10.46 5.61
C GLU A 46 2.28 -10.55 6.49
N HIS A 47 1.13 -10.20 5.92
CA HIS A 47 -0.16 -10.29 6.59
C HIS A 47 -1.04 -11.31 5.89
N GLN A 48 -1.89 -11.99 6.64
CA GLN A 48 -2.78 -13.01 6.08
C GLN A 48 -3.98 -12.40 5.37
N THR A 49 -4.40 -11.21 5.79
CA THR A 49 -5.56 -10.55 5.20
C THR A 49 -5.22 -9.13 4.78
N LEU A 50 -5.97 -8.65 3.80
CA LEU A 50 -5.84 -7.26 3.37
C LEU A 50 -6.22 -6.29 4.49
N ALA A 51 -7.22 -6.65 5.30
CA ALA A 51 -7.62 -5.82 6.43
C ALA A 51 -6.46 -5.60 7.41
N ASP A 52 -5.72 -6.67 7.72
CA ASP A 52 -4.56 -6.56 8.60
C ASP A 52 -3.46 -5.71 7.99
N ALA A 53 -3.18 -5.89 6.71
CA ALA A 53 -2.18 -5.11 6.01
C ALA A 53 -2.57 -3.63 5.97
N ASN A 54 -3.83 -3.34 5.66
CA ASN A 54 -4.33 -1.97 5.65
C ASN A 54 -4.25 -1.32 7.03
N ALA A 55 -4.55 -2.08 8.08
CA ALA A 55 -4.47 -1.56 9.45
C ALA A 55 -3.03 -1.16 9.80
N ARG A 56 -2.07 -2.00 9.41
CA ARG A 56 -0.66 -1.67 9.63
C ARG A 56 -0.23 -0.47 8.81
N LEU A 57 -0.71 -0.38 7.57
CA LEU A 57 -0.42 0.76 6.71
C LEU A 57 -0.97 2.05 7.30
N ASP A 58 -2.18 2.01 7.89
CA ASP A 58 -2.77 3.16 8.57
C ASP A 58 -1.88 3.64 9.72
N GLU A 59 -1.33 2.71 10.51
CA GLU A 59 -0.44 3.05 11.61
C GLU A 59 0.81 3.77 11.09
N LEU A 60 1.44 3.22 10.06
CA LEU A 60 2.63 3.81 9.48
C LEU A 60 2.34 5.18 8.88
N ALA A 61 1.20 5.33 8.23
CA ALA A 61 0.79 6.61 7.67
C ALA A 61 0.63 7.67 8.75
N LYS A 62 0.03 7.30 9.87
CA LYS A 62 -0.15 8.20 11.00
C LYS A 62 1.20 8.62 11.59
N MET A 63 2.11 7.67 11.75
CA MET A 63 3.44 7.94 12.29
C MET A 63 4.28 8.83 11.38
N ASN A 64 4.10 8.68 10.06
CA ASN A 64 4.93 9.37 9.07
C ASN A 64 4.21 10.52 8.38
N HIS A 65 2.97 10.80 8.77
CA HIS A 65 2.16 11.88 8.19
C HIS A 65 1.91 11.72 6.69
N TRP A 66 1.73 10.48 6.24
CA TRP A 66 1.37 10.21 4.86
C TRP A 66 -0.09 10.58 4.63
N LYS A 67 -0.42 11.02 3.43
CA LYS A 67 -1.78 11.40 3.07
C LYS A 67 -2.45 10.28 2.29
N ARG A 68 -3.71 10.02 2.61
CA ARG A 68 -4.51 9.04 1.89
C ARG A 68 -4.86 9.54 0.50
N CYS A 69 -4.68 8.71 -0.53
CA CYS A 69 -4.93 9.13 -1.90
C CYS A 69 -5.67 8.10 -2.76
N ASP A 70 -6.09 6.98 -2.18
CA ASP A 70 -6.80 5.96 -2.97
C ASP A 70 -8.18 6.41 -3.46
N ALA A 71 -8.77 7.40 -2.80
CA ALA A 71 -10.04 7.97 -3.26
C ALA A 71 -9.90 8.74 -4.57
N MET A 72 -8.69 9.08 -4.96
CA MET A 72 -8.44 9.84 -6.17
C MET A 72 -8.32 8.98 -7.42
N GLY A 73 -8.42 7.69 -7.31
CA GLY A 73 -8.51 6.69 -8.37
C GLY A 73 -7.70 6.91 -9.65
N ILE A 74 -7.65 8.13 -10.10
CA ILE A 74 -6.98 8.51 -11.34
C ILE A 74 -5.50 8.12 -11.36
N PHE A 75 -4.88 8.03 -10.20
CA PHE A 75 -3.48 7.65 -10.11
C PHE A 75 -3.22 6.21 -10.50
N TRP A 76 -4.25 5.39 -10.46
CA TRP A 76 -4.07 3.95 -10.63
C TRP A 76 -4.26 3.51 -12.05
N SER A 77 -4.80 4.34 -12.86
CA SER A 77 -4.99 4.05 -14.27
C SER A 77 -3.78 4.43 -15.11
N LEU A 78 -2.81 4.99 -14.49
CA LEU A 78 -1.56 5.34 -15.20
C LEU A 78 -0.57 4.15 -15.20
#